data_cb78bef6b5770392a727ad3ae34d9a77
#
_entry.id   cb78bef6b5770392a727ad3ae34d9a77
#
_cell.length_a   1.000
_cell.length_b   1.000
_cell.length_c   1.000
_cell.angle_alpha   90.00
_cell.angle_beta   90.00
_cell.angle_gamma   90.00
#
_symmetry.space_group_name_H-M   'P 1'
#
loop_
_entity.id
_entity.type
_entity.pdbx_description
1 polymer ?
#
loop_
_entity_poly.entity_id
_entity_poly.type
_entity_poly.pdbx_seq_one_letter_code
_entity_poly.pdbx_strand_id
1 'polypeptide(L)'
;MKDNKINLNEYKANYPNSEKIYKQIDELKIPYRAITISNDDGGEKQFHVYDTTGPYTDPSYDINLDSGLPKSRYEWLQNRKHEFKLDERFDNNITQLTFAKNGIITKEMEYVAARENSFYSNEEAVITPEFVRNEIESGRAIIPCNIKHPELEPMIIGKKFLTKVNANIGNSPVKSNIEEELDKLLWAVRWGADTVMDLSTGKNIYETREAIIRNSPVPIGTVPIYEALEKVNGKAEDLN
;
A
#
# COMPACT_ATOMS: atom_id res chain seq x y z
N MET A 1 11.70 23.06 -10.22
CA MET A 1 11.07 21.88 -9.65
C MET A 1 11.28 21.94 -8.15
N LYS A 2 10.23 22.03 -7.34
CA LYS A 2 10.36 21.82 -5.89
C LYS A 2 10.77 20.38 -5.69
N ASP A 3 11.73 20.11 -4.80
CA ASP A 3 12.13 18.76 -4.39
C ASP A 3 10.93 18.09 -3.69
N ASN A 4 10.09 17.40 -4.46
CA ASN A 4 8.90 16.69 -3.96
C ASN A 4 9.27 15.37 -3.25
N LYS A 5 10.41 15.35 -2.58
CA LYS A 5 10.88 14.21 -1.77
C LYS A 5 10.53 14.45 -0.31
N ILE A 6 10.24 13.37 0.43
CA ILE A 6 10.22 13.49 1.89
C ILE A 6 11.63 13.89 2.34
N ASN A 7 11.77 15.09 2.86
CA ASN A 7 13.03 15.53 3.45
C ASN A 7 13.28 14.73 4.73
N LEU A 8 14.23 13.79 4.68
CA LEU A 8 14.53 12.90 5.80
C LEU A 8 14.99 13.65 7.06
N ASN A 9 15.67 14.78 6.92
CA ASN A 9 16.10 15.58 8.06
C ASN A 9 14.89 16.25 8.73
N GLU A 10 13.98 16.81 7.94
CA GLU A 10 12.72 17.38 8.43
C GLU A 10 11.83 16.30 9.05
N TYR A 11 11.75 15.13 8.41
CA TYR A 11 11.00 14.00 8.94
C TYR A 11 11.53 13.54 10.30
N LYS A 12 12.86 13.40 10.45
CA LYS A 12 13.49 13.08 11.73
C LYS A 12 13.28 14.17 12.78
N ALA A 13 13.29 15.44 12.39
CA ALA A 13 13.02 16.54 13.30
C ALA A 13 11.57 16.53 13.83
N ASN A 14 10.60 16.14 12.99
CA ASN A 14 9.19 16.04 13.37
C ASN A 14 8.88 14.76 14.17
N TYR A 15 9.69 13.70 14.02
CA TYR A 15 9.51 12.40 14.70
C TYR A 15 10.83 11.93 15.34
N PRO A 16 11.39 12.69 16.31
CA PRO A 16 12.74 12.44 16.83
C PRO A 16 12.87 11.11 17.58
N ASN A 17 11.78 10.61 18.14
CA ASN A 17 11.76 9.35 18.90
C ASN A 17 11.33 8.15 18.06
N SER A 18 11.38 8.26 16.75
CA SER A 18 11.03 7.17 15.85
C SER A 18 12.07 6.95 14.77
N GLU A 19 12.29 5.69 14.45
CA GLU A 19 13.17 5.28 13.36
C GLU A 19 12.54 4.20 12.50
N LYS A 20 12.92 4.17 11.22
CA LYS A 20 12.54 3.09 10.30
C LYS A 20 13.43 1.89 10.58
N ILE A 21 12.81 0.75 10.86
CA ILE A 21 13.48 -0.53 11.01
C ILE A 21 12.84 -1.56 10.08
N TYR A 22 13.55 -2.65 9.83
CA TYR A 22 13.03 -3.78 9.09
C TYR A 22 13.10 -5.04 9.93
N LYS A 23 12.03 -5.83 9.92
CA LYS A 23 12.06 -7.20 10.43
C LYS A 23 12.17 -8.16 9.26
N GLN A 24 13.16 -9.04 9.33
CA GLN A 24 13.31 -10.12 8.35
C GLN A 24 12.50 -11.31 8.84
N ILE A 25 11.54 -11.76 8.01
CA ILE A 25 10.73 -12.97 8.25
C ILE A 25 10.86 -13.81 6.98
N ASP A 26 11.61 -14.89 7.06
CA ASP A 26 12.05 -15.69 5.92
C ASP A 26 12.69 -14.79 4.83
N GLU A 27 12.11 -14.77 3.63
CA GLU A 27 12.58 -13.94 2.52
C GLU A 27 11.96 -12.53 2.52
N LEU A 28 11.02 -12.25 3.43
CA LEU A 28 10.29 -11.00 3.47
C LEU A 28 10.96 -9.97 4.38
N LYS A 29 11.09 -8.75 3.88
CA LYS A 29 11.58 -7.58 4.60
C LYS A 29 10.42 -6.65 4.92
N ILE A 30 9.96 -6.65 6.17
CA ILE A 30 8.77 -5.92 6.59
C ILE A 30 9.16 -4.60 7.27
N PRO A 31 8.74 -3.43 6.77
CA PRO A 31 9.08 -2.14 7.34
C PRO A 31 8.23 -1.82 8.57
N TYR A 32 8.88 -1.38 9.62
CA TYR A 32 8.25 -0.85 10.84
C TYR A 32 8.82 0.49 11.21
N ARG A 33 8.01 1.24 11.94
CA ARG A 33 8.44 2.43 12.67
C ARG A 33 8.60 2.04 14.15
N ALA A 34 9.84 2.01 14.64
CA ALA A 34 10.12 1.84 16.05
C ALA A 34 9.96 3.18 16.75
N ILE A 35 9.05 3.26 17.71
CA ILE A 35 8.71 4.48 18.45
C ILE A 35 9.14 4.29 19.90
N THR A 36 10.06 5.10 20.38
CA THR A 36 10.53 5.07 21.77
C THR A 36 9.71 6.03 22.63
N ILE A 37 9.13 5.51 23.71
CA ILE A 37 8.34 6.27 24.69
C ILE A 37 9.01 6.15 26.06
N SER A 38 9.26 7.28 26.70
CA SER A 38 9.74 7.31 28.08
C SER A 38 8.58 7.09 29.06
N ASN A 39 8.79 6.23 30.04
CA ASN A 39 7.85 5.99 31.13
C ASN A 39 8.03 7.02 32.24
N ASP A 40 7.05 7.15 33.15
CA ASP A 40 7.08 8.06 34.29
C ASP A 40 8.21 7.72 35.29
N ASP A 41 8.66 6.47 35.31
CA ASP A 41 9.77 5.99 36.15
C ASP A 41 11.17 6.18 35.53
N GLY A 42 11.24 6.84 34.36
CA GLY A 42 12.47 7.09 33.62
C GLY A 42 12.95 5.90 32.77
N GLY A 43 12.18 4.81 32.70
CA GLY A 43 12.42 3.74 31.76
C GLY A 43 11.98 4.08 30.35
N GLU A 44 12.48 3.36 29.37
CA GLU A 44 12.06 3.47 27.98
C GLU A 44 11.32 2.20 27.53
N LYS A 45 10.27 2.40 26.72
CA LYS A 45 9.53 1.34 26.06
C LYS A 45 9.47 1.62 24.56
N GLN A 46 9.69 0.60 23.77
CA GLN A 46 9.62 0.71 22.32
C GLN A 46 8.36 0.03 21.77
N PHE A 47 7.67 0.72 20.87
CA PHE A 47 6.52 0.22 20.13
C PHE A 47 6.88 0.14 18.66
N HIS A 48 6.40 -0.90 17.99
CA HIS A 48 6.55 -1.06 16.56
C HIS A 48 5.19 -0.92 15.89
N VAL A 49 5.09 0.03 14.94
CA VAL A 49 3.93 0.17 14.06
C VAL A 49 4.39 -0.04 12.63
N TYR A 50 3.50 -0.49 11.75
CA TYR A 50 3.84 -0.62 10.34
C TYR A 50 4.19 0.74 9.74
N ASP A 51 5.27 0.80 8.94
CA ASP A 51 5.71 2.03 8.28
C ASP A 51 5.12 2.12 6.87
N THR A 52 4.09 2.95 6.69
CA THR A 52 3.38 3.15 5.43
C THR A 52 4.13 4.02 4.41
N THR A 53 5.29 4.58 4.80
CA THR A 53 6.02 5.50 3.92
C THR A 53 6.77 4.78 2.78
N GLY A 54 6.82 3.45 2.79
CA GLY A 54 7.56 2.68 1.78
C GLY A 54 9.01 3.15 1.68
N PRO A 55 9.58 3.25 0.47
CA PRO A 55 10.97 3.65 0.31
C PRO A 55 11.24 5.14 0.55
N TYR A 56 10.21 5.99 0.70
CA TYR A 56 10.40 7.45 0.86
C TYR A 56 11.18 7.86 2.10
N THR A 57 11.20 7.05 3.15
CA THR A 57 11.96 7.33 4.39
C THR A 57 13.13 6.37 4.60
N ASP A 58 13.49 5.61 3.59
CA ASP A 58 14.66 4.74 3.60
C ASP A 58 15.83 5.42 2.87
N PRO A 59 16.94 5.74 3.56
CA PRO A 59 18.07 6.44 2.96
C PRO A 59 18.83 5.63 1.90
N SER A 60 18.57 4.33 1.77
CA SER A 60 19.16 3.48 0.74
C SER A 60 18.51 3.67 -0.65
N TYR A 61 17.37 4.36 -0.73
CA TYR A 61 16.69 4.65 -1.98
C TYR A 61 16.84 6.12 -2.38
N ASP A 62 17.19 6.35 -3.64
CA ASP A 62 17.04 7.66 -4.29
C ASP A 62 15.78 7.63 -5.16
N ILE A 63 14.72 8.29 -4.69
CA ILE A 63 13.40 8.26 -5.33
C ILE A 63 13.27 9.42 -6.32
N ASN A 64 12.95 9.08 -7.57
CA ASN A 64 12.56 10.03 -8.60
C ASN A 64 11.07 9.82 -8.92
N LEU A 65 10.24 10.83 -8.67
CA LEU A 65 8.80 10.77 -8.88
C LEU A 65 8.38 10.57 -10.34
N ASP A 66 9.22 10.99 -11.30
CA ASP A 66 8.96 10.78 -12.73
C ASP A 66 9.11 9.31 -13.14
N SER A 67 10.00 8.57 -12.48
CA SER A 67 10.22 7.14 -12.72
C SER A 67 9.39 6.22 -11.83
N GLY A 68 8.81 6.78 -10.75
CA GLY A 68 8.04 6.05 -9.77
C GLY A 68 8.88 5.23 -8.78
N LEU A 69 8.20 4.49 -7.93
CA LEU A 69 8.81 3.66 -6.89
C LEU A 69 9.39 2.35 -7.44
N PRO A 70 10.34 1.73 -6.71
CA PRO A 70 10.79 0.37 -6.99
C PRO A 70 9.61 -0.63 -7.01
N LYS A 71 9.61 -1.51 -8.00
CA LYS A 71 8.56 -2.53 -8.17
C LYS A 71 8.81 -3.73 -7.26
N SER A 72 8.63 -3.56 -5.96
CA SER A 72 8.98 -4.53 -4.91
C SER A 72 8.34 -5.92 -5.08
N ARG A 73 7.15 -5.99 -5.69
CA ARG A 73 6.42 -7.26 -5.92
C ARG A 73 6.59 -7.83 -7.34
N TYR A 74 7.41 -7.21 -8.19
CA TYR A 74 7.52 -7.63 -9.59
C TYR A 74 7.91 -9.10 -9.74
N GLU A 75 8.92 -9.55 -8.99
CA GLU A 75 9.37 -10.95 -9.03
C GLU A 75 8.29 -11.92 -8.55
N TRP A 76 7.56 -11.61 -7.47
CA TRP A 76 6.46 -12.45 -6.99
C TRP A 76 5.38 -12.63 -8.05
N LEU A 77 5.06 -11.55 -8.78
CA LEU A 77 4.06 -11.58 -9.84
C LEU A 77 4.53 -12.37 -11.06
N GLN A 78 5.81 -12.27 -11.44
CA GLN A 78 6.38 -13.02 -12.55
C GLN A 78 6.45 -14.53 -12.22
N ASN A 79 6.95 -14.88 -11.05
CA ASN A 79 7.05 -16.28 -10.59
C ASN A 79 5.67 -16.93 -10.55
N ARG A 80 4.68 -16.25 -9.97
CA ARG A 80 3.29 -16.72 -9.94
C ARG A 80 2.70 -16.90 -11.33
N LYS A 81 2.89 -15.94 -12.22
CA LYS A 81 2.42 -16.01 -13.60
C LYS A 81 3.05 -17.19 -14.34
N HIS A 82 4.32 -17.47 -14.11
CA HIS A 82 5.01 -18.61 -14.71
C HIS A 82 4.50 -19.94 -14.15
N GLU A 83 4.38 -20.04 -12.81
CA GLU A 83 3.96 -21.24 -12.11
C GLU A 83 2.53 -21.68 -12.48
N PHE A 84 1.59 -20.73 -12.58
CA PHE A 84 0.17 -21.03 -12.80
C PHE A 84 -0.33 -20.74 -14.22
N LYS A 85 0.55 -20.44 -15.18
CA LYS A 85 0.18 -20.09 -16.55
C LYS A 85 -0.59 -21.21 -17.28
N LEU A 86 -0.29 -22.47 -16.97
CA LEU A 86 -0.86 -23.64 -17.61
C LEU A 86 -1.84 -24.40 -16.71
N ASP A 87 -2.18 -23.85 -15.55
CA ASP A 87 -3.07 -24.49 -14.60
C ASP A 87 -4.53 -24.07 -14.87
N GLU A 88 -5.32 -24.99 -15.40
CA GLU A 88 -6.72 -24.80 -15.76
C GLU A 88 -7.60 -24.33 -14.58
N ARG A 89 -7.19 -24.61 -13.33
CA ARG A 89 -7.91 -24.15 -12.12
C ARG A 89 -8.03 -22.62 -12.03
N PHE A 90 -7.13 -21.90 -12.71
CA PHE A 90 -7.09 -20.45 -12.62
C PHE A 90 -7.77 -19.74 -13.80
N ASP A 91 -7.97 -20.40 -14.94
CA ASP A 91 -8.65 -19.85 -16.13
C ASP A 91 -8.38 -18.33 -16.34
N ASN A 92 -7.12 -17.93 -16.30
CA ASN A 92 -6.65 -16.55 -16.29
C ASN A 92 -7.09 -15.70 -15.08
N ASN A 93 -7.77 -16.27 -14.09
CA ASN A 93 -8.20 -15.58 -12.87
C ASN A 93 -7.19 -15.76 -11.74
N ILE A 94 -6.23 -14.84 -11.65
CA ILE A 94 -5.13 -14.85 -10.69
C ILE A 94 -5.38 -13.91 -9.49
N THR A 95 -6.60 -13.90 -8.97
CA THR A 95 -6.94 -13.12 -7.78
C THR A 95 -6.54 -13.83 -6.48
N GLN A 96 -6.35 -13.05 -5.40
CA GLN A 96 -6.06 -13.62 -4.08
C GLN A 96 -7.17 -14.58 -3.62
N LEU A 97 -8.44 -14.29 -3.95
CA LEU A 97 -9.56 -15.18 -3.66
C LEU A 97 -9.44 -16.53 -4.39
N THR A 98 -9.05 -16.52 -5.65
CA THR A 98 -8.86 -17.75 -6.43
C THR A 98 -7.75 -18.61 -5.83
N PHE A 99 -6.61 -18.02 -5.45
CA PHE A 99 -5.54 -18.76 -4.77
C PHE A 99 -6.01 -19.32 -3.43
N ALA A 100 -6.69 -18.51 -2.62
CA ALA A 100 -7.21 -18.94 -1.32
C ALA A 100 -8.17 -20.15 -1.45
N LYS A 101 -9.11 -20.12 -2.38
CA LYS A 101 -10.07 -21.20 -2.66
C LYS A 101 -9.39 -22.50 -3.14
N ASN A 102 -8.23 -22.39 -3.75
CA ASN A 102 -7.42 -23.54 -4.15
C ASN A 102 -6.39 -23.98 -3.09
N GLY A 103 -6.49 -23.46 -1.86
CA GLY A 103 -5.61 -23.83 -0.76
C GLY A 103 -4.20 -23.25 -0.85
N ILE A 104 -3.95 -22.31 -1.76
CA ILE A 104 -2.63 -21.75 -2.03
C ILE A 104 -2.42 -20.49 -1.19
N ILE A 105 -1.30 -20.44 -0.48
CA ILE A 105 -0.82 -19.27 0.24
C ILE A 105 0.12 -18.49 -0.68
N THR A 106 -0.18 -17.22 -0.90
CA THR A 106 0.64 -16.35 -1.73
C THR A 106 1.66 -15.55 -0.89
N LYS A 107 2.70 -15.02 -1.51
CA LYS A 107 3.66 -14.13 -0.84
C LYS A 107 2.99 -12.90 -0.23
N GLU A 108 1.91 -12.39 -0.83
CA GLU A 108 1.12 -11.31 -0.25
C GLU A 108 0.41 -11.74 1.05
N MET A 109 -0.06 -12.98 1.16
CA MET A 109 -0.68 -13.50 2.40
C MET A 109 0.37 -13.68 3.50
N GLU A 110 1.57 -14.17 3.17
CA GLU A 110 2.70 -14.25 4.11
C GLU A 110 3.10 -12.85 4.60
N TYR A 111 3.25 -11.89 3.67
CA TYR A 111 3.59 -10.50 3.99
C TYR A 111 2.56 -9.87 4.94
N VAL A 112 1.29 -10.05 4.63
CA VAL A 112 0.17 -9.53 5.44
C VAL A 112 0.17 -10.14 6.83
N ALA A 113 0.36 -11.45 6.96
CA ALA A 113 0.45 -12.11 8.27
C ALA A 113 1.57 -11.50 9.12
N ALA A 114 2.75 -11.31 8.53
CA ALA A 114 3.88 -10.67 9.18
C ALA A 114 3.59 -9.22 9.61
N ARG A 115 2.94 -8.43 8.72
CA ARG A 115 2.52 -7.05 8.99
C ARG A 115 1.54 -6.96 10.15
N GLU A 116 0.51 -7.81 10.19
CA GLU A 116 -0.55 -7.78 11.20
C GLU A 116 -0.04 -8.18 12.60
N ASN A 117 1.04 -8.95 12.69
CA ASN A 117 1.66 -9.31 13.94
C ASN A 117 2.53 -8.21 14.60
N SER A 118 2.60 -7.01 14.00
CA SER A 118 3.45 -5.90 14.47
C SER A 118 3.16 -5.45 15.91
N PHE A 119 1.93 -5.56 16.36
CA PHE A 119 1.48 -5.15 17.70
C PHE A 119 1.66 -6.22 18.77
N TYR A 120 1.88 -7.48 18.39
CA TYR A 120 2.01 -8.55 19.34
C TYR A 120 3.47 -8.64 19.80
N SER A 121 3.67 -8.39 21.08
CA SER A 121 5.01 -8.45 21.73
C SER A 121 5.47 -9.88 22.05
N ASN A 122 4.58 -10.87 21.91
CA ASN A 122 4.87 -12.27 22.18
C ASN A 122 5.40 -12.95 20.92
N GLU A 123 6.31 -13.92 21.11
CA GLU A 123 6.95 -14.67 20.02
C GLU A 123 5.97 -15.55 19.21
N GLU A 124 4.75 -15.76 19.70
CA GLU A 124 3.73 -16.50 18.97
C GLU A 124 2.98 -15.58 18.00
N ALA A 125 3.11 -15.88 16.71
CA ALA A 125 2.35 -15.22 15.67
C ALA A 125 0.85 -15.52 15.82
N VAL A 126 0.06 -14.51 16.18
CA VAL A 126 -1.40 -14.63 16.32
C VAL A 126 -2.09 -14.76 14.97
N ILE A 127 -1.56 -14.06 13.95
CA ILE A 127 -2.04 -14.10 12.57
C ILE A 127 -1.06 -14.93 11.73
N THR A 128 -1.50 -16.09 11.25
CA THR A 128 -0.69 -16.95 10.37
C THR A 128 -1.09 -16.75 8.91
N PRO A 129 -0.24 -17.13 7.95
CA PRO A 129 -0.60 -17.12 6.52
C PRO A 129 -1.84 -17.96 6.21
N GLU A 130 -2.01 -19.09 6.89
CA GLU A 130 -3.19 -19.96 6.78
C GLU A 130 -4.46 -19.25 7.29
N PHE A 131 -4.35 -18.51 8.38
CA PHE A 131 -5.46 -17.70 8.90
C PHE A 131 -5.87 -16.64 7.89
N VAL A 132 -4.90 -15.92 7.30
CA VAL A 132 -5.13 -14.93 6.24
C VAL A 132 -5.83 -15.59 5.05
N ARG A 133 -5.30 -16.73 4.56
CA ARG A 133 -5.92 -17.47 3.46
C ARG A 133 -7.38 -17.85 3.77
N ASN A 134 -7.66 -18.38 4.95
CA ASN A 134 -9.01 -18.81 5.36
C ASN A 134 -10.01 -17.64 5.44
N GLU A 135 -9.57 -16.46 5.91
CA GLU A 135 -10.41 -15.26 5.96
C GLU A 135 -10.72 -14.74 4.53
N ILE A 136 -9.75 -14.85 3.61
CA ILE A 136 -9.97 -14.48 2.19
C ILE A 136 -10.88 -15.52 1.51
N GLU A 137 -10.63 -16.81 1.67
CA GLU A 137 -11.44 -17.90 1.10
C GLU A 137 -12.91 -17.76 1.46
N SER A 138 -13.18 -17.41 2.72
CA SER A 138 -14.55 -17.22 3.24
C SER A 138 -15.18 -15.87 2.88
N GLY A 139 -14.48 -15.00 2.15
CA GLY A 139 -14.98 -13.69 1.75
C GLY A 139 -15.06 -12.67 2.89
N ARG A 140 -14.41 -12.91 4.04
CA ARG A 140 -14.42 -12.00 5.20
C ARG A 140 -13.27 -10.99 5.20
N ALA A 141 -12.30 -11.17 4.30
CA ALA A 141 -11.16 -10.26 4.14
C ALA A 141 -10.73 -10.16 2.67
N ILE A 142 -10.10 -9.04 2.32
CA ILE A 142 -9.52 -8.79 1.01
C ILE A 142 -8.10 -8.24 1.14
N ILE A 143 -7.22 -8.60 0.22
CA ILE A 143 -5.93 -7.95 0.01
C ILE A 143 -6.05 -7.11 -1.28
N PRO A 144 -6.20 -5.79 -1.18
CA PRO A 144 -6.31 -4.89 -2.35
C PRO A 144 -4.93 -4.69 -2.99
N CYS A 145 -4.47 -5.68 -3.72
CA CYS A 145 -3.12 -5.81 -4.22
C CYS A 145 -3.13 -6.03 -5.73
N ASN A 146 -3.40 -4.96 -6.49
CA ASN A 146 -3.50 -5.02 -7.95
C ASN A 146 -2.17 -5.49 -8.57
N ILE A 147 -2.26 -6.42 -9.52
CA ILE A 147 -1.09 -6.92 -10.27
C ILE A 147 -0.44 -5.84 -11.15
N LYS A 148 -1.18 -4.79 -11.52
CA LYS A 148 -0.68 -3.64 -12.28
C LYS A 148 -0.10 -2.53 -11.38
N HIS A 149 -0.05 -2.75 -10.07
CA HIS A 149 0.57 -1.86 -9.09
C HIS A 149 1.64 -2.64 -8.30
N PRO A 150 2.74 -3.05 -8.94
CA PRO A 150 3.79 -3.85 -8.31
C PRO A 150 4.63 -3.09 -7.28
N GLU A 151 4.52 -1.78 -7.20
CA GLU A 151 5.21 -0.88 -6.27
C GLU A 151 4.62 -0.95 -4.85
N LEU A 152 3.35 -1.32 -4.71
CA LEU A 152 2.67 -1.31 -3.41
C LEU A 152 3.13 -2.46 -2.49
N GLU A 153 3.14 -2.16 -1.20
CA GLU A 153 3.32 -3.12 -0.12
C GLU A 153 1.95 -3.70 0.31
N PRO A 154 1.81 -5.03 0.42
CA PRO A 154 0.52 -5.65 0.71
C PRO A 154 -0.07 -5.24 2.08
N MET A 155 -1.38 -5.07 2.11
CA MET A 155 -2.18 -4.93 3.33
C MET A 155 -3.49 -5.69 3.20
N ILE A 156 -4.18 -5.92 4.30
CA ILE A 156 -5.46 -6.62 4.34
C ILE A 156 -6.54 -5.76 4.98
N ILE A 157 -7.75 -5.88 4.47
CA ILE A 157 -8.96 -5.28 5.06
C ILE A 157 -9.89 -6.42 5.45
N GLY A 158 -10.25 -6.47 6.72
CA GLY A 158 -11.15 -7.48 7.26
C GLY A 158 -11.38 -7.30 8.74
N LYS A 159 -12.53 -7.78 9.23
CA LYS A 159 -12.97 -7.55 10.61
C LYS A 159 -12.00 -8.09 11.69
N LYS A 160 -11.18 -9.08 11.34
CA LYS A 160 -10.26 -9.74 12.27
C LYS A 160 -8.81 -9.21 12.18
N PHE A 161 -8.61 -8.12 11.46
CA PHE A 161 -7.31 -7.50 11.24
C PHE A 161 -7.30 -6.08 11.81
N LEU A 162 -6.12 -5.51 11.97
CA LEU A 162 -5.94 -4.13 12.44
C LEU A 162 -6.73 -3.16 11.55
N THR A 163 -7.32 -2.13 12.16
CA THR A 163 -8.01 -1.05 11.44
C THR A 163 -7.04 -0.35 10.50
N LYS A 164 -7.47 -0.12 9.27
CA LYS A 164 -6.71 0.59 8.24
C LYS A 164 -7.25 2.01 8.05
N VAL A 165 -6.34 2.96 7.94
CA VAL A 165 -6.66 4.37 7.70
C VAL A 165 -6.65 4.64 6.20
N ASN A 166 -7.75 5.21 5.69
CA ASN A 166 -7.84 5.68 4.32
C ASN A 166 -7.73 7.20 4.27
N ALA A 167 -6.86 7.73 3.40
CA ALA A 167 -6.79 9.15 3.09
C ALA A 167 -7.43 9.42 1.71
N ASN A 168 -8.12 10.56 1.58
CA ASN A 168 -8.71 10.99 0.32
C ASN A 168 -7.86 12.11 -0.28
N ILE A 169 -7.53 11.97 -1.56
CA ILE A 169 -6.88 13.00 -2.39
C ILE A 169 -7.66 13.14 -3.70
N GLY A 170 -7.26 14.03 -4.58
CA GLY A 170 -7.86 14.18 -5.91
C GLY A 170 -7.89 15.62 -6.37
N ASN A 171 -7.69 15.82 -7.66
CA ASN A 171 -7.81 17.13 -8.29
C ASN A 171 -9.27 17.50 -8.56
N SER A 172 -9.51 18.79 -8.78
CA SER A 172 -10.81 19.34 -9.18
C SER A 172 -10.68 20.18 -10.46
N PRO A 173 -11.79 20.51 -11.15
CA PRO A 173 -11.75 21.36 -12.33
C PRO A 173 -11.11 22.74 -12.11
N VAL A 174 -11.07 23.21 -10.86
CA VAL A 174 -10.62 24.57 -10.51
C VAL A 174 -9.27 24.61 -9.82
N LYS A 175 -8.77 23.46 -9.33
CA LYS A 175 -7.53 23.45 -8.55
C LYS A 175 -6.86 22.08 -8.55
N SER A 176 -5.55 22.12 -8.44
CA SER A 176 -4.62 21.02 -8.33
C SER A 176 -4.13 20.46 -9.67
N ASN A 177 -2.90 20.02 -9.66
CA ASN A 177 -2.21 19.37 -10.76
C ASN A 177 -1.58 18.08 -10.27
N ILE A 178 -0.91 17.34 -11.14
CA ILE A 178 -0.27 16.05 -10.79
C ILE A 178 0.75 16.21 -9.68
N GLU A 179 1.57 17.26 -9.69
CA GLU A 179 2.59 17.49 -8.66
C GLU A 179 1.96 17.71 -7.28
N GLU A 180 0.88 18.51 -7.20
CA GLU A 180 0.16 18.72 -5.95
C GLU A 180 -0.53 17.45 -5.43
N GLU A 181 -1.02 16.58 -6.33
CA GLU A 181 -1.60 15.30 -5.93
C GLU A 181 -0.53 14.33 -5.40
N LEU A 182 0.67 14.33 -5.98
CA LEU A 182 1.80 13.57 -5.45
C LEU A 182 2.25 14.10 -4.08
N ASP A 183 2.26 15.41 -3.87
CA ASP A 183 2.52 15.99 -2.54
C ASP A 183 1.49 15.53 -1.51
N LYS A 184 0.20 15.52 -1.86
CA LYS A 184 -0.85 15.01 -0.97
C LYS A 184 -0.69 13.52 -0.67
N LEU A 185 -0.32 12.72 -1.67
CA LEU A 185 0.01 11.29 -1.48
C LEU A 185 1.14 11.13 -0.47
N LEU A 186 2.25 11.86 -0.64
CA LEU A 186 3.39 11.83 0.27
C LEU A 186 3.01 12.22 1.69
N TRP A 187 2.18 13.25 1.84
CA TRP A 187 1.62 13.61 3.14
C TRP A 187 0.75 12.50 3.74
N ALA A 188 -0.12 11.89 2.95
CA ALA A 188 -0.99 10.81 3.42
C ALA A 188 -0.19 9.63 3.98
N VAL A 189 0.79 9.11 3.22
CA VAL A 189 1.62 7.97 3.67
C VAL A 189 2.54 8.34 4.83
N ARG A 190 3.02 9.59 4.89
CA ARG A 190 3.81 10.13 6.00
C ARG A 190 3.04 10.10 7.32
N TRP A 191 1.74 10.34 7.28
CA TRP A 191 0.85 10.34 8.43
C TRP A 191 0.18 8.99 8.70
N GLY A 192 0.63 7.94 8.03
CA GLY A 192 0.21 6.57 8.33
C GLY A 192 -1.04 6.09 7.59
N ALA A 193 -1.37 6.69 6.45
CA ALA A 193 -2.44 6.17 5.63
C ALA A 193 -2.06 4.78 5.08
N ASP A 194 -2.89 3.78 5.33
CA ASP A 194 -2.75 2.41 4.83
C ASP A 194 -3.26 2.25 3.41
N THR A 195 -4.12 3.15 2.97
CA THR A 195 -4.68 3.21 1.61
C THR A 195 -5.02 4.66 1.27
N VAL A 196 -5.02 4.98 -0.01
CA VAL A 196 -5.39 6.31 -0.49
C VAL A 196 -6.47 6.18 -1.54
N MET A 197 -7.47 7.08 -1.49
CA MET A 197 -8.55 7.18 -2.46
C MET A 197 -8.30 8.38 -3.36
N ASP A 198 -8.09 8.12 -4.65
CA ASP A 198 -8.05 9.16 -5.69
C ASP A 198 -9.48 9.50 -6.13
N LEU A 199 -9.95 10.67 -5.73
CA LEU A 199 -11.27 11.22 -6.02
C LEU A 199 -11.22 12.30 -7.10
N SER A 200 -10.24 12.25 -8.00
CA SER A 200 -10.05 13.24 -9.08
C SER A 200 -11.30 13.38 -9.94
N THR A 201 -11.72 14.63 -10.14
CA THR A 201 -12.88 15.04 -10.96
C THR A 201 -12.51 16.12 -11.98
N GLY A 202 -11.21 16.54 -12.02
CA GLY A 202 -10.70 17.57 -12.91
C GLY A 202 -10.40 17.05 -14.32
N LYS A 203 -9.36 17.62 -14.91
CA LYS A 203 -8.82 17.15 -16.20
C LYS A 203 -7.67 16.19 -15.98
N ASN A 204 -7.38 15.37 -17.00
CA ASN A 204 -6.26 14.42 -17.01
C ASN A 204 -6.35 13.43 -15.84
N ILE A 205 -7.56 12.90 -15.58
CA ILE A 205 -7.80 11.96 -14.49
C ILE A 205 -6.93 10.71 -14.65
N TYR A 206 -6.80 10.20 -15.86
CA TYR A 206 -5.99 9.02 -16.15
C TYR A 206 -4.50 9.25 -15.82
N GLU A 207 -3.91 10.33 -16.32
CA GLU A 207 -2.50 10.66 -16.12
C GLU A 207 -2.20 10.95 -14.64
N THR A 208 -3.11 11.64 -13.95
CA THR A 208 -3.01 11.91 -12.52
C THR A 208 -3.02 10.60 -11.73
N ARG A 209 -3.94 9.69 -12.04
CA ARG A 209 -4.04 8.38 -11.41
C ARG A 209 -2.81 7.52 -11.65
N GLU A 210 -2.30 7.46 -12.88
CA GLU A 210 -1.07 6.72 -13.20
C GLU A 210 0.12 7.25 -12.40
N ALA A 211 0.29 8.56 -12.31
CA ALA A 211 1.34 9.17 -11.49
C ALA A 211 1.20 8.78 -10.00
N ILE A 212 -0.02 8.85 -9.45
CA ILE A 212 -0.32 8.45 -8.07
C ILE A 212 0.02 6.97 -7.85
N ILE A 213 -0.44 6.07 -8.74
CA ILE A 213 -0.19 4.63 -8.64
C ILE A 213 1.30 4.31 -8.68
N ARG A 214 2.05 4.88 -9.64
CA ARG A 214 3.50 4.62 -9.78
C ARG A 214 4.29 5.13 -8.56
N ASN A 215 3.77 6.08 -7.82
CA ASN A 215 4.42 6.70 -6.67
C ASN A 215 3.84 6.28 -5.31
N SER A 216 2.90 5.34 -5.28
CA SER A 216 2.27 4.91 -4.04
C SER A 216 2.82 3.59 -3.50
N PRO A 217 3.32 3.55 -2.25
CA PRO A 217 3.64 2.32 -1.56
C PRO A 217 2.41 1.62 -0.96
N VAL A 218 1.23 2.26 -1.02
CA VAL A 218 -0.03 1.76 -0.46
C VAL A 218 -1.08 1.58 -1.57
N PRO A 219 -2.10 0.74 -1.38
CA PRO A 219 -3.18 0.57 -2.34
C PRO A 219 -3.91 1.87 -2.67
N ILE A 220 -4.24 2.06 -3.94
CA ILE A 220 -5.02 3.20 -4.44
C ILE A 220 -6.43 2.75 -4.81
N GLY A 221 -7.43 3.35 -4.18
CA GLY A 221 -8.81 3.28 -4.61
C GLY A 221 -9.14 4.39 -5.61
N THR A 222 -10.10 4.16 -6.50
CA THR A 222 -10.52 5.15 -7.51
C THR A 222 -12.03 5.16 -7.68
N VAL A 223 -12.55 6.22 -8.35
CA VAL A 223 -13.96 6.35 -8.73
C VAL A 223 -14.07 6.37 -10.24
N PRO A 224 -14.24 5.20 -10.89
CA PRO A 224 -14.16 5.06 -12.35
C PRO A 224 -15.16 5.93 -13.14
N ILE A 225 -16.32 6.23 -12.56
CA ILE A 225 -17.34 7.04 -13.23
C ILE A 225 -16.88 8.47 -13.51
N TYR A 226 -15.97 9.03 -12.71
CA TYR A 226 -15.47 10.38 -12.95
C TYR A 226 -14.60 10.45 -14.22
N GLU A 227 -13.73 9.46 -14.44
CA GLU A 227 -12.95 9.34 -15.67
C GLU A 227 -13.85 9.05 -16.88
N ALA A 228 -14.86 8.20 -16.70
CA ALA A 228 -15.83 7.93 -17.77
C ALA A 228 -16.55 9.21 -18.20
N LEU A 229 -16.99 10.05 -17.25
CA LEU A 229 -17.58 11.36 -17.54
C LEU A 229 -16.61 12.33 -18.22
N GLU A 230 -15.33 12.34 -17.83
CA GLU A 230 -14.31 13.15 -18.50
C GLU A 230 -14.19 12.75 -19.98
N LYS A 231 -14.16 11.45 -20.28
CA LYS A 231 -14.04 10.92 -21.66
C LYS A 231 -15.21 11.31 -22.58
N VAL A 232 -16.38 11.53 -22.02
CA VAL A 232 -17.57 12.01 -22.76
C VAL A 232 -17.84 13.50 -22.57
N ASN A 233 -16.81 14.28 -22.15
CA ASN A 233 -16.90 15.73 -21.93
C ASN A 233 -18.04 16.16 -20.99
N GLY A 234 -18.32 15.34 -19.97
CA GLY A 234 -19.34 15.60 -18.96
C GLY A 234 -20.77 15.31 -19.38
N LYS A 235 -21.00 14.72 -20.55
CA LYS A 235 -22.33 14.36 -21.05
C LYS A 235 -22.72 12.98 -20.56
N ALA A 236 -23.51 12.93 -19.49
CA ALA A 236 -23.91 11.66 -18.88
C ALA A 236 -24.72 10.74 -19.82
N GLU A 237 -25.45 11.32 -20.78
CA GLU A 237 -26.21 10.61 -21.83
C GLU A 237 -25.32 9.85 -22.83
N ASP A 238 -24.05 10.18 -22.93
CA ASP A 238 -23.06 9.53 -23.82
C ASP A 238 -22.31 8.38 -23.11
N LEU A 239 -22.60 8.09 -21.84
CA LEU A 239 -22.06 6.94 -21.11
C LEU A 239 -22.75 5.66 -21.60
N ASN A 240 -21.98 4.72 -22.20
CA ASN A 240 -22.42 3.41 -22.69
C ASN A 240 -21.84 2.28 -21.84
#